data_5d7196a1758af0757439134797b3d4fe
#
_entry.id   5d7196a1758af0757439134797b3d4fe
#
_cell.length_a   1.000
_cell.length_b   1.000
_cell.length_c   1.000
_cell.angle_alpha   90.00
_cell.angle_beta   90.00
_cell.angle_gamma   90.00
#
_symmetry.space_group_name_H-M   'P 1'
#
loop_
_entity.id
_entity.type
_entity.pdbx_description
1 polymer ?
#
loop_
_entity_poly.entity_id
_entity_poly.type
_entity_poly.pdbx_seq_one_letter_code
_entity_poly.pdbx_strand_id
1 'polypeptide(L)'
;MLGNVYLCGPPGAGKSSVAPLLAALWHGEAVDVDALIEAADGRPIARIVEEDGEPAFRARERATIAALAQRENLVVALGAGALEFAENRRAVEASGVTVFLDASLETCERRTARQNGTRPLLREPGALARLHAARRPRYLGAAIRVSADDEWPQGVALAIEARFNDARAPARGGERTVRVKTAKPYDVVIGENAVRDIAERVRPRAGGRVAVIADERVGAVAEIVEAAYAAAGFAASVTRVRADEALKSMDGLAMLYGALVEARVDRRGIVVGVGGGTIGDAVGFAAATFQRGVPYAGVPTTLLAAVDAAIGGKTAINLPSGKNMVGTVTQPAHVAIAPEALHGLDERDKLSGYGEMLKYGLALDAQLYRTMRENERAIISDPAHALDVIARCVELKAEIVARDEEDRTGLRALLNFGHTVGHAIERVGGYGTLRHGEAVIVGMRAALALSARCAALDEREREDADVHLAGLPVPESWRDLDAEAIVAATHGDKKRHAGGTQYVVLDAIGSSRLHDGVTDDDVRAALREIGLR
;
A
#
# COMPACT_ATOMS: atom_id res chain seq x y z
N MET A 1 18.67 -14.76 -14.66
CA MET A 1 17.79 -14.42 -13.52
C MET A 1 18.68 -14.01 -12.35
N LEU A 2 18.35 -12.99 -11.59
CA LEU A 2 19.05 -12.67 -10.36
C LEU A 2 18.25 -13.29 -9.20
N GLY A 3 18.71 -14.42 -8.67
CA GLY A 3 18.06 -15.16 -7.59
C GLY A 3 17.00 -16.17 -8.02
N ASN A 4 16.34 -16.79 -7.04
CA ASN A 4 15.31 -17.80 -7.21
C ASN A 4 13.90 -17.16 -7.23
N VAL A 5 12.92 -17.89 -7.76
CA VAL A 5 11.50 -17.52 -7.65
C VAL A 5 10.75 -18.61 -6.91
N TYR A 6 10.05 -18.23 -5.86
CA TYR A 6 9.33 -19.14 -4.99
C TYR A 6 7.81 -18.94 -5.13
N LEU A 7 7.13 -19.92 -5.70
CA LEU A 7 5.66 -19.91 -5.85
C LEU A 7 5.02 -20.37 -4.54
N CYS A 8 4.22 -19.53 -3.93
CA CYS A 8 3.44 -19.85 -2.73
C CYS A 8 1.93 -19.73 -2.99
N GLY A 9 1.13 -20.28 -2.09
CA GLY A 9 -0.33 -20.25 -2.20
C GLY A 9 -1.00 -21.53 -1.67
N PRO A 10 -2.33 -21.53 -1.54
CA PRO A 10 -3.09 -22.64 -0.98
C PRO A 10 -2.96 -23.94 -1.79
N PRO A 11 -3.36 -25.08 -1.23
CA PRO A 11 -3.53 -26.31 -1.99
C PRO A 11 -4.50 -26.09 -3.16
N GLY A 12 -4.14 -26.53 -4.37
CA GLY A 12 -4.96 -26.28 -5.56
C GLY A 12 -4.72 -24.95 -6.29
N ALA A 13 -3.85 -24.07 -5.78
CA ALA A 13 -3.52 -22.81 -6.46
C ALA A 13 -2.79 -22.98 -7.82
N GLY A 14 -2.18 -24.15 -8.08
CA GLY A 14 -1.54 -24.44 -9.37
C GLY A 14 -0.01 -24.30 -9.37
N LYS A 15 0.64 -24.17 -8.22
CA LYS A 15 2.09 -23.97 -8.08
C LYS A 15 2.94 -24.95 -8.90
N SER A 16 2.71 -26.25 -8.72
CA SER A 16 3.43 -27.32 -9.43
C SER A 16 3.20 -27.34 -10.94
N SER A 17 2.06 -26.80 -11.41
CA SER A 17 1.75 -26.68 -12.84
C SER A 17 2.34 -25.41 -13.47
N VAL A 18 2.45 -24.34 -12.71
CA VAL A 18 2.99 -23.04 -13.18
C VAL A 18 4.52 -23.04 -13.16
N ALA A 19 5.15 -23.67 -12.16
CA ALA A 19 6.61 -23.65 -12.01
C ALA A 19 7.38 -24.12 -13.28
N PRO A 20 7.05 -25.23 -13.92
CA PRO A 20 7.74 -25.67 -15.14
C PRO A 20 7.58 -24.69 -16.30
N LEU A 21 6.40 -24.09 -16.45
CA LEU A 21 6.11 -23.15 -17.52
C LEU A 21 6.89 -21.85 -17.35
N LEU A 22 6.93 -21.34 -16.12
CA LEU A 22 7.68 -20.14 -15.79
C LEU A 22 9.20 -20.38 -15.91
N ALA A 23 9.68 -21.55 -15.47
CA ALA A 23 11.07 -21.93 -15.63
C ALA A 23 11.48 -22.03 -17.12
N ALA A 24 10.62 -22.54 -17.97
CA ALA A 24 10.85 -22.59 -19.41
C ALA A 24 10.96 -21.19 -20.04
N LEU A 25 10.09 -20.23 -19.63
CA LEU A 25 10.14 -18.83 -20.08
C LEU A 25 11.46 -18.16 -19.70
N TRP A 26 12.03 -18.52 -18.55
CA TRP A 26 13.22 -17.86 -18.01
C TRP A 26 14.51 -18.66 -18.16
N HIS A 27 14.47 -19.78 -18.88
CA HIS A 27 15.59 -20.71 -19.05
C HIS A 27 16.19 -21.17 -17.69
N GLY A 28 15.31 -21.33 -16.68
CA GLY A 28 15.64 -21.80 -15.34
C GLY A 28 15.25 -23.27 -15.13
N GLU A 29 15.45 -23.75 -13.90
CA GLU A 29 15.06 -25.09 -13.47
C GLU A 29 13.80 -25.00 -12.61
N ALA A 30 12.80 -25.84 -12.88
CA ALA A 30 11.61 -25.96 -12.05
C ALA A 30 11.82 -27.02 -10.97
N VAL A 31 11.48 -26.70 -9.73
CA VAL A 31 11.61 -27.59 -8.57
C VAL A 31 10.33 -27.57 -7.77
N ASP A 32 9.82 -28.75 -7.38
CA ASP A 32 8.72 -28.90 -6.44
C ASP A 32 9.27 -29.47 -5.12
N VAL A 33 9.09 -28.71 -4.02
CA VAL A 33 9.64 -29.09 -2.71
C VAL A 33 9.03 -30.39 -2.21
N ASP A 34 7.72 -30.59 -2.38
CA ASP A 34 7.02 -31.81 -1.97
C ASP A 34 7.57 -33.03 -2.74
N ALA A 35 7.77 -32.90 -4.05
CA ALA A 35 8.34 -33.95 -4.89
C ALA A 35 9.79 -34.30 -4.54
N LEU A 36 10.62 -33.29 -4.19
CA LEU A 36 12.00 -33.53 -3.75
C LEU A 36 12.06 -34.29 -2.44
N ILE A 37 11.18 -33.98 -1.48
CA ILE A 37 11.13 -34.68 -0.20
C ILE A 37 10.73 -36.14 -0.43
N GLU A 38 9.71 -36.41 -1.26
CA GLU A 38 9.27 -37.76 -1.59
C GLU A 38 10.38 -38.57 -2.30
N ALA A 39 11.08 -37.94 -3.24
CA ALA A 39 12.18 -38.58 -3.95
C ALA A 39 13.38 -38.90 -3.03
N ALA A 40 13.69 -38.04 -2.06
CA ALA A 40 14.79 -38.24 -1.13
C ALA A 40 14.45 -39.29 -0.03
N ASP A 41 13.20 -39.32 0.43
CA ASP A 41 12.74 -40.25 1.48
C ASP A 41 12.34 -41.62 0.93
N GLY A 42 11.90 -41.68 -0.33
CA GLY A 42 11.39 -42.88 -0.99
C GLY A 42 9.94 -43.21 -0.65
N ARG A 43 9.29 -42.40 0.19
CA ARG A 43 7.89 -42.54 0.60
C ARG A 43 7.07 -41.30 0.21
N PRO A 44 5.77 -41.46 -0.08
CA PRO A 44 4.87 -40.32 -0.22
C PRO A 44 4.77 -39.52 1.08
N ILE A 45 4.57 -38.18 1.01
CA ILE A 45 4.42 -37.30 2.17
C ILE A 45 3.34 -37.80 3.13
N ALA A 46 2.25 -38.35 2.60
CA ALA A 46 1.19 -38.93 3.43
C ALA A 46 1.71 -40.01 4.38
N ARG A 47 2.61 -40.87 3.91
CA ARG A 47 3.26 -41.92 4.70
C ARG A 47 4.28 -41.37 5.68
N ILE A 48 5.07 -40.36 5.25
CA ILE A 48 6.04 -39.71 6.13
C ILE A 48 5.31 -39.08 7.33
N VAL A 49 4.20 -38.38 7.09
CA VAL A 49 3.41 -37.75 8.16
C VAL A 49 2.72 -38.80 9.04
N GLU A 50 2.23 -39.90 8.47
CA GLU A 50 1.57 -40.97 9.21
C GLU A 50 2.54 -41.77 10.10
N GLU A 51 3.73 -42.07 9.60
CA GLU A 51 4.72 -42.93 10.25
C GLU A 51 5.70 -42.14 11.14
N ASP A 52 6.19 -40.97 10.67
CA ASP A 52 7.23 -40.18 11.37
C ASP A 52 6.64 -38.93 12.06
N GLY A 53 5.40 -38.54 11.76
CA GLY A 53 4.71 -37.36 12.30
C GLY A 53 4.97 -36.07 11.50
N GLU A 54 4.08 -35.09 11.66
CA GLU A 54 4.19 -33.79 11.00
C GLU A 54 5.52 -33.04 11.33
N PRO A 55 6.02 -33.04 12.59
CA PRO A 55 7.29 -32.37 12.91
C PRO A 55 8.49 -32.92 12.11
N ALA A 56 8.54 -34.22 11.85
CA ALA A 56 9.59 -34.82 11.04
C ALA A 56 9.49 -34.42 9.56
N PHE A 57 8.28 -34.37 9.01
CA PHE A 57 8.05 -33.83 7.68
C PHE A 57 8.51 -32.35 7.59
N ARG A 58 8.13 -31.52 8.57
CA ARG A 58 8.52 -30.10 8.59
C ARG A 58 10.03 -29.89 8.71
N ALA A 59 10.72 -30.78 9.42
CA ALA A 59 12.18 -30.74 9.45
C ALA A 59 12.82 -31.00 8.07
N ARG A 60 12.25 -31.98 7.32
CA ARG A 60 12.69 -32.27 5.93
C ARG A 60 12.38 -31.10 4.99
N GLU A 61 11.19 -30.51 5.10
CA GLU A 61 10.77 -29.34 4.32
C GLU A 61 11.75 -28.16 4.53
N ARG A 62 12.10 -27.83 5.79
CA ARG A 62 13.09 -26.80 6.11
C ARG A 62 14.46 -27.08 5.51
N ALA A 63 14.95 -28.30 5.68
CA ALA A 63 16.26 -28.69 5.14
C ALA A 63 16.29 -28.58 3.61
N THR A 64 15.22 -29.00 2.95
CA THR A 64 15.09 -28.91 1.47
C THR A 64 15.08 -27.45 1.01
N ILE A 65 14.28 -26.60 1.65
CA ILE A 65 14.22 -25.16 1.32
C ILE A 65 15.58 -24.49 1.57
N ALA A 66 16.23 -24.77 2.69
CA ALA A 66 17.56 -24.23 2.98
C ALA A 66 18.61 -24.66 1.94
N ALA A 67 18.56 -25.88 1.45
CA ALA A 67 19.45 -26.36 0.39
C ALA A 67 19.16 -25.68 -0.96
N LEU A 68 17.87 -25.48 -1.32
CA LEU A 68 17.47 -24.77 -2.53
C LEU A 68 17.86 -23.29 -2.48
N ALA A 69 17.84 -22.68 -1.31
CA ALA A 69 18.26 -21.30 -1.11
C ALA A 69 19.76 -21.03 -1.40
N GLN A 70 20.58 -22.09 -1.43
CA GLN A 70 22.01 -22.00 -1.82
C GLN A 70 22.23 -22.16 -3.34
N ARG A 71 21.19 -22.41 -4.09
CA ARG A 71 21.22 -22.55 -5.56
C ARG A 71 20.64 -21.29 -6.19
N GLU A 72 20.87 -21.12 -7.47
CA GLU A 72 20.39 -19.97 -8.26
C GLU A 72 19.57 -20.44 -9.47
N ASN A 73 18.79 -19.53 -10.02
CA ASN A 73 18.05 -19.73 -11.26
C ASN A 73 16.95 -20.81 -11.16
N LEU A 74 16.32 -20.94 -9.99
CA LEU A 74 15.25 -21.90 -9.73
C LEU A 74 13.87 -21.22 -9.76
N VAL A 75 12.88 -21.95 -10.24
CA VAL A 75 11.46 -21.67 -9.99
C VAL A 75 10.95 -22.77 -9.06
N VAL A 76 10.72 -22.43 -7.80
CA VAL A 76 10.43 -23.37 -6.72
C VAL A 76 8.95 -23.33 -6.37
N ALA A 77 8.25 -24.44 -6.52
CA ALA A 77 6.90 -24.62 -5.97
C ALA A 77 7.01 -25.01 -4.49
N LEU A 78 6.59 -24.12 -3.59
CA LEU A 78 6.62 -24.35 -2.14
C LEU A 78 5.44 -25.21 -1.69
N GLY A 79 5.65 -26.03 -0.66
CA GLY A 79 4.57 -26.65 0.10
C GLY A 79 3.62 -25.58 0.69
N ALA A 80 2.32 -25.88 0.73
CA ALA A 80 1.32 -24.88 1.15
C ALA A 80 1.46 -24.40 2.62
N GLY A 81 2.23 -25.09 3.46
CA GLY A 81 2.53 -24.70 4.84
C GLY A 81 3.96 -24.19 5.04
N ALA A 82 4.77 -24.13 3.99
CA ALA A 82 6.19 -23.81 4.09
C ALA A 82 6.46 -22.44 4.72
N LEU A 83 5.66 -21.42 4.36
CA LEU A 83 5.82 -20.04 4.85
C LEU A 83 5.23 -19.80 6.25
N GLU A 84 4.66 -20.82 6.93
CA GLU A 84 4.27 -20.73 8.34
C GLU A 84 5.51 -20.60 9.25
N PHE A 85 6.66 -21.11 8.82
CA PHE A 85 7.90 -21.13 9.57
C PHE A 85 8.81 -19.96 9.21
N ALA A 86 9.21 -19.16 10.22
CA ALA A 86 10.05 -17.98 10.04
C ALA A 86 11.41 -18.29 9.39
N GLU A 87 11.97 -19.47 9.68
CA GLU A 87 13.24 -19.93 9.08
C GLU A 87 13.13 -20.10 7.56
N ASN A 88 12.03 -20.70 7.09
CA ASN A 88 11.76 -20.86 5.66
C ASN A 88 11.56 -19.48 4.99
N ARG A 89 10.80 -18.59 5.63
CA ARG A 89 10.60 -17.23 5.09
C ARG A 89 11.94 -16.53 4.89
N ARG A 90 12.81 -16.54 5.92
CA ARG A 90 14.14 -15.92 5.83
C ARG A 90 15.01 -16.54 4.73
N ALA A 91 15.03 -17.87 4.60
CA ALA A 91 15.80 -18.55 3.56
C ALA A 91 15.31 -18.18 2.16
N VAL A 92 14.00 -18.16 1.94
CA VAL A 92 13.34 -17.80 0.69
C VAL A 92 13.59 -16.34 0.34
N GLU A 93 13.43 -15.43 1.31
CA GLU A 93 13.61 -13.99 1.13
C GLU A 93 15.07 -13.61 0.86
N ALA A 94 16.02 -14.28 1.52
CA ALA A 94 17.45 -14.03 1.32
C ALA A 94 17.94 -14.51 -0.06
N SER A 95 17.26 -15.46 -0.71
CA SER A 95 17.74 -16.12 -1.94
C SER A 95 16.90 -15.83 -3.17
N GLY A 96 15.75 -15.11 -3.04
CA GLY A 96 14.93 -14.85 -4.20
C GLY A 96 13.64 -14.09 -3.92
N VAL A 97 12.70 -14.17 -4.85
CA VAL A 97 11.43 -13.46 -4.86
C VAL A 97 10.27 -14.42 -4.67
N THR A 98 9.34 -14.10 -3.77
CA THR A 98 8.11 -14.86 -3.57
C THR A 98 6.99 -14.38 -4.50
N VAL A 99 6.25 -15.33 -5.07
CA VAL A 99 5.07 -15.08 -5.90
C VAL A 99 3.87 -15.81 -5.32
N PHE A 100 2.86 -15.08 -4.90
CA PHE A 100 1.61 -15.64 -4.42
C PHE A 100 0.64 -15.89 -5.59
N LEU A 101 0.30 -17.17 -5.80
CA LEU A 101 -0.78 -17.57 -6.68
C LEU A 101 -2.10 -17.47 -5.91
N ASP A 102 -2.79 -16.34 -6.05
CA ASP A 102 -4.02 -16.04 -5.32
C ASP A 102 -5.21 -16.70 -6.02
N ALA A 103 -5.54 -17.89 -5.55
CA ALA A 103 -6.71 -18.64 -5.96
C ALA A 103 -7.80 -18.58 -4.89
N SER A 104 -9.06 -18.37 -5.30
CA SER A 104 -10.22 -18.42 -4.43
C SER A 104 -10.42 -19.81 -3.82
N LEU A 105 -11.13 -19.87 -2.70
CA LEU A 105 -11.48 -21.13 -2.06
C LEU A 105 -12.22 -22.05 -3.05
N GLU A 106 -13.19 -21.52 -3.78
CA GLU A 106 -13.96 -22.27 -4.79
C GLU A 106 -13.06 -22.90 -5.86
N THR A 107 -12.11 -22.14 -6.39
CA THR A 107 -11.14 -22.66 -7.36
C THR A 107 -10.25 -23.73 -6.75
N CYS A 108 -9.79 -23.55 -5.52
CA CYS A 108 -9.00 -24.53 -4.80
C CYS A 108 -9.78 -25.83 -4.56
N GLU A 109 -11.04 -25.76 -4.14
CA GLU A 109 -11.94 -26.90 -3.96
C GLU A 109 -12.18 -27.65 -5.25
N ARG A 110 -12.53 -26.94 -6.31
CA ARG A 110 -12.75 -27.53 -7.66
C ARG A 110 -11.52 -28.27 -8.18
N ARG A 111 -10.31 -27.73 -7.98
CA ARG A 111 -9.05 -28.32 -8.45
C ARG A 111 -8.58 -29.48 -7.58
N THR A 112 -8.76 -29.39 -6.26
CA THR A 112 -8.36 -30.47 -5.34
C THR A 112 -9.33 -31.64 -5.34
N ALA A 113 -10.62 -31.44 -5.63
CA ALA A 113 -11.60 -32.51 -5.77
C ALA A 113 -11.23 -33.54 -6.86
N ARG A 114 -10.47 -33.13 -7.88
CA ARG A 114 -9.95 -34.03 -8.94
C ARG A 114 -8.73 -34.84 -8.51
N GLN A 115 -8.12 -34.55 -7.36
CA GLN A 115 -6.90 -35.20 -6.84
C GLN A 115 -7.25 -36.13 -5.65
N ASN A 116 -8.20 -37.04 -5.86
CA ASN A 116 -8.74 -37.91 -4.81
C ASN A 116 -7.67 -38.52 -3.89
N GLY A 117 -7.70 -38.20 -2.60
CA GLY A 117 -7.17 -39.03 -1.51
C GLY A 117 -5.69 -38.88 -1.15
N THR A 118 -4.89 -38.07 -1.84
CA THR A 118 -3.42 -38.02 -1.65
C THR A 118 -2.93 -37.06 -0.55
N ARG A 119 -3.81 -36.21 0.00
CA ARG A 119 -3.40 -35.18 0.99
C ARG A 119 -4.02 -35.41 2.38
N PRO A 120 -3.23 -35.86 3.36
CA PRO A 120 -3.73 -36.16 4.72
C PRO A 120 -4.47 -34.99 5.39
N LEU A 121 -3.97 -33.76 5.22
CA LEU A 121 -4.51 -32.55 5.83
C LEU A 121 -5.85 -32.08 5.25
N LEU A 122 -6.33 -32.70 4.18
CA LEU A 122 -7.61 -32.35 3.52
C LEU A 122 -8.69 -33.42 3.71
N ARG A 123 -8.46 -34.41 4.55
CA ARG A 123 -9.42 -35.54 4.77
C ARG A 123 -10.70 -35.11 5.49
N GLU A 124 -10.64 -34.09 6.33
CA GLU A 124 -11.81 -33.61 7.07
C GLU A 124 -12.64 -32.62 6.25
N PRO A 125 -13.98 -32.70 6.33
CA PRO A 125 -14.84 -31.68 5.73
C PRO A 125 -14.48 -30.27 6.19
N GLY A 126 -14.36 -29.32 5.25
CA GLY A 126 -14.01 -27.93 5.53
C GLY A 126 -12.54 -27.67 5.92
N ALA A 127 -11.67 -28.69 5.89
CA ALA A 127 -10.24 -28.51 6.21
C ALA A 127 -9.55 -27.54 5.24
N LEU A 128 -9.89 -27.62 3.94
CA LEU A 128 -9.33 -26.69 2.94
C LEU A 128 -9.73 -25.23 3.22
N ALA A 129 -10.98 -24.99 3.60
CA ALA A 129 -11.47 -23.65 3.95
C ALA A 129 -10.72 -23.08 5.17
N ARG A 130 -10.57 -23.89 6.23
CA ARG A 130 -9.79 -23.49 7.42
C ARG A 130 -8.33 -23.18 7.09
N LEU A 131 -7.67 -24.05 6.32
CA LEU A 131 -6.27 -23.84 5.90
C LEU A 131 -6.11 -22.63 4.96
N HIS A 132 -7.06 -22.43 4.04
CA HIS A 132 -7.07 -21.29 3.14
C HIS A 132 -7.16 -19.98 3.94
N ALA A 133 -8.09 -19.86 4.87
CA ALA A 133 -8.27 -18.69 5.70
C ALA A 133 -7.05 -18.45 6.62
N ALA A 134 -6.56 -19.49 7.32
CA ALA A 134 -5.48 -19.37 8.28
C ALA A 134 -4.13 -18.99 7.63
N ARG A 135 -3.84 -19.50 6.40
CA ARG A 135 -2.55 -19.27 5.72
C ARG A 135 -2.53 -18.10 4.77
N ARG A 136 -3.71 -17.58 4.37
CA ARG A 136 -3.80 -16.45 3.44
C ARG A 136 -2.97 -15.24 3.89
N PRO A 137 -2.95 -14.81 5.17
CA PRO A 137 -2.11 -13.72 5.61
C PRO A 137 -0.62 -13.90 5.27
N ARG A 138 -0.09 -15.11 5.41
CA ARG A 138 1.32 -15.40 5.07
C ARG A 138 1.61 -15.31 3.58
N TYR A 139 0.67 -15.70 2.72
CA TYR A 139 0.84 -15.57 1.28
C TYR A 139 0.73 -14.12 0.79
N LEU A 140 -0.08 -13.30 1.47
CA LEU A 140 -0.21 -11.88 1.14
C LEU A 140 1.09 -11.08 1.36
N GLY A 141 2.01 -11.59 2.18
CA GLY A 141 3.36 -11.04 2.33
C GLY A 141 4.32 -11.35 1.17
N ALA A 142 3.88 -12.06 0.11
CA ALA A 142 4.71 -12.31 -1.07
C ALA A 142 4.96 -11.04 -1.88
N ALA A 143 6.16 -10.96 -2.48
CA ALA A 143 6.59 -9.80 -3.26
C ALA A 143 5.73 -9.53 -4.51
N ILE A 144 5.21 -10.59 -5.12
CA ILE A 144 4.34 -10.51 -6.30
C ILE A 144 3.08 -11.31 -6.02
N ARG A 145 1.92 -10.75 -6.38
CA ARG A 145 0.62 -11.42 -6.30
C ARG A 145 -0.01 -11.50 -7.68
N VAL A 146 -0.44 -12.70 -8.07
CA VAL A 146 -1.09 -12.96 -9.36
C VAL A 146 -2.37 -13.75 -9.11
N SER A 147 -3.49 -13.32 -9.71
CA SER A 147 -4.73 -14.09 -9.69
C SER A 147 -4.52 -15.43 -10.41
N ALA A 148 -5.04 -16.50 -9.81
CA ALA A 148 -4.96 -17.84 -10.37
C ALA A 148 -6.35 -18.51 -10.50
N ASP A 149 -7.44 -17.74 -10.47
CA ASP A 149 -8.80 -18.28 -10.51
C ASP A 149 -9.22 -18.78 -11.89
N ASP A 150 -9.23 -17.92 -12.88
CA ASP A 150 -9.80 -18.17 -14.20
C ASP A 150 -8.74 -18.42 -15.29
N GLU A 151 -7.46 -18.37 -14.91
CA GLU A 151 -6.35 -18.50 -15.83
C GLU A 151 -5.87 -19.94 -15.95
N TRP A 152 -5.54 -20.34 -17.18
CA TRP A 152 -4.76 -21.56 -17.42
C TRP A 152 -3.34 -21.37 -16.86
N PRO A 153 -2.63 -22.45 -16.47
CA PRO A 153 -1.27 -22.34 -15.95
C PRO A 153 -0.32 -21.49 -16.81
N GLN A 154 -0.50 -21.53 -18.15
CA GLN A 154 0.25 -20.69 -19.09
C GLN A 154 -0.08 -19.19 -18.92
N GLY A 155 -1.35 -18.84 -18.75
CA GLY A 155 -1.77 -17.45 -18.51
C GLY A 155 -1.21 -16.92 -17.20
N VAL A 156 -1.22 -17.74 -16.14
CA VAL A 156 -0.60 -17.38 -14.85
C VAL A 156 0.91 -17.18 -14.99
N ALA A 157 1.62 -18.06 -15.72
CA ALA A 157 3.06 -17.93 -15.95
C ALA A 157 3.39 -16.65 -16.72
N LEU A 158 2.63 -16.30 -17.77
CA LEU A 158 2.79 -15.06 -18.52
C LEU A 158 2.45 -13.82 -17.68
N ALA A 159 1.43 -13.89 -16.82
CA ALA A 159 1.10 -12.81 -15.90
C ALA A 159 2.21 -12.56 -14.86
N ILE A 160 2.86 -13.62 -14.36
CA ILE A 160 4.05 -13.52 -13.52
C ILE A 160 5.20 -12.87 -14.29
N GLU A 161 5.48 -13.34 -15.51
CA GLU A 161 6.53 -12.77 -16.35
C GLU A 161 6.30 -11.28 -16.63
N ALA A 162 5.07 -10.88 -16.97
CA ALA A 162 4.72 -9.49 -17.16
C ALA A 162 5.01 -8.64 -15.90
N ARG A 163 4.63 -9.13 -14.70
CA ARG A 163 4.92 -8.45 -13.43
C ARG A 163 6.44 -8.34 -13.16
N PHE A 164 7.21 -9.36 -13.50
CA PHE A 164 8.66 -9.30 -13.40
C PHE A 164 9.30 -8.35 -14.42
N ASN A 165 8.77 -8.30 -15.64
CA ASN A 165 9.25 -7.40 -16.68
C ASN A 165 8.89 -5.93 -16.36
N ASP A 166 7.72 -5.67 -15.78
CA ASP A 166 7.33 -4.36 -15.27
C ASP A 166 8.26 -3.91 -14.13
N ALA A 167 8.64 -4.85 -13.22
CA ALA A 167 9.57 -4.59 -12.14
C ALA A 167 11.05 -4.47 -12.61
N ARG A 168 11.39 -5.02 -13.78
CA ARG A 168 12.73 -5.04 -14.39
C ARG A 168 12.93 -4.02 -15.50
N ALA A 169 11.84 -3.44 -16.02
CA ALA A 169 12.00 -2.36 -16.99
C ALA A 169 12.94 -1.34 -16.35
N PRO A 170 14.19 -1.17 -16.87
CA PRO A 170 14.98 -0.05 -16.41
C PRO A 170 14.08 1.15 -16.60
N ALA A 171 14.02 2.04 -15.63
CA ALA A 171 13.52 3.38 -15.86
C ALA A 171 14.34 3.94 -17.05
N ARG A 172 13.91 3.65 -18.26
CA ARG A 172 14.11 4.56 -19.37
C ARG A 172 13.43 5.79 -18.87
N GLY A 173 14.07 6.94 -18.71
CA GLY A 173 13.46 8.21 -18.32
C GLY A 173 11.94 8.22 -18.53
N GLY A 174 11.24 7.30 -18.02
CA GLY A 174 9.99 6.71 -18.47
C GLY A 174 8.94 6.90 -17.42
N GLU A 175 7.93 7.60 -17.88
CA GLU A 175 6.64 7.75 -17.26
C GLU A 175 6.01 6.39 -16.88
N ARG A 176 5.52 6.23 -15.65
CA ARG A 176 4.68 5.12 -15.20
C ARG A 176 3.24 5.58 -15.11
N THR A 177 2.33 4.77 -15.63
CA THR A 177 0.89 5.04 -15.53
C THR A 177 0.21 3.96 -14.69
N VAL A 178 -0.41 4.38 -13.59
CA VAL A 178 -1.24 3.51 -12.76
C VAL A 178 -2.71 3.82 -13.01
N ARG A 179 -3.46 2.83 -13.48
CA ARG A 179 -4.90 2.95 -13.71
C ARG A 179 -5.68 2.66 -12.45
N VAL A 180 -6.40 3.65 -11.91
CA VAL A 180 -7.32 3.48 -10.77
C VAL A 180 -8.69 3.07 -11.30
N LYS A 181 -9.08 1.83 -11.03
CA LYS A 181 -10.31 1.20 -11.56
C LYS A 181 -11.50 1.47 -10.62
N THR A 182 -12.14 2.61 -10.80
CA THR A 182 -13.34 3.05 -10.08
C THR A 182 -14.52 3.16 -11.04
N ALA A 183 -15.69 3.58 -10.57
CA ALA A 183 -16.84 3.85 -11.43
C ALA A 183 -16.53 4.91 -12.50
N LYS A 184 -15.65 5.86 -12.18
CA LYS A 184 -15.05 6.80 -13.13
C LYS A 184 -13.53 6.59 -13.11
N PRO A 185 -13.00 5.66 -13.91
CA PRO A 185 -11.59 5.30 -13.85
C PRO A 185 -10.71 6.44 -14.36
N TYR A 186 -9.55 6.62 -13.72
CA TYR A 186 -8.59 7.65 -14.07
C TYR A 186 -7.15 7.12 -14.01
N ASP A 187 -6.22 7.89 -14.59
CA ASP A 187 -4.81 7.56 -14.60
C ASP A 187 -4.03 8.44 -13.61
N VAL A 188 -3.15 7.80 -12.87
CA VAL A 188 -2.07 8.45 -12.12
C VAL A 188 -0.80 8.26 -12.93
N VAL A 189 -0.25 9.37 -13.43
CA VAL A 189 0.98 9.38 -14.23
C VAL A 189 2.14 9.86 -13.36
N ILE A 190 3.22 9.09 -13.33
CA ILE A 190 4.39 9.29 -12.47
C ILE A 190 5.62 9.35 -13.35
N GLY A 191 6.34 10.47 -13.37
CA GLY A 191 7.54 10.63 -14.19
C GLY A 191 7.91 12.10 -14.46
N GLU A 192 9.08 12.31 -15.08
CA GLU A 192 9.66 13.65 -15.29
C GLU A 192 8.77 14.60 -16.09
N ASN A 193 7.97 14.07 -17.02
CA ASN A 193 7.10 14.88 -17.88
C ASN A 193 5.63 14.89 -17.47
N ALA A 194 5.26 14.17 -16.40
CA ALA A 194 3.87 13.98 -16.00
C ALA A 194 3.09 15.30 -15.86
N VAL A 195 3.71 16.33 -15.29
CA VAL A 195 3.10 17.66 -15.11
C VAL A 195 3.12 18.45 -16.42
N ARG A 196 4.17 18.35 -17.25
CA ARG A 196 4.29 19.04 -18.53
C ARG A 196 3.27 18.54 -19.55
N ASP A 197 2.97 17.24 -19.51
CA ASP A 197 2.06 16.59 -20.46
C ASP A 197 0.61 16.54 -19.95
N ILE A 198 0.30 17.19 -18.81
CA ILE A 198 -1.02 17.16 -18.19
C ILE A 198 -2.14 17.60 -19.14
N ALA A 199 -1.89 18.61 -19.98
CA ALA A 199 -2.86 19.12 -20.95
C ALA A 199 -3.15 18.13 -22.11
N GLU A 200 -2.30 17.15 -22.35
CA GLU A 200 -2.54 16.08 -23.31
C GLU A 200 -3.39 14.97 -22.70
N ARG A 201 -3.27 14.75 -21.40
CA ARG A 201 -3.93 13.69 -20.66
C ARG A 201 -5.35 14.05 -20.23
N VAL A 202 -5.55 15.30 -19.79
CA VAL A 202 -6.85 15.79 -19.36
C VAL A 202 -7.14 17.15 -19.97
N ARG A 203 -8.12 17.18 -20.88
CA ARG A 203 -8.48 18.37 -21.67
C ARG A 203 -9.85 18.91 -21.27
N PRO A 204 -10.01 20.25 -21.15
CA PRO A 204 -11.34 20.83 -21.09
C PRO A 204 -12.12 20.53 -22.38
N ARG A 205 -13.43 20.55 -22.28
CA ARG A 205 -14.28 20.49 -23.49
C ARG A 205 -14.11 21.79 -24.31
N ALA A 206 -14.53 21.75 -25.58
CA ALA A 206 -14.41 22.92 -26.46
C ALA A 206 -14.99 24.19 -25.82
N GLY A 207 -14.18 25.24 -25.77
CA GLY A 207 -14.49 26.53 -25.14
C GLY A 207 -14.43 26.51 -23.59
N GLY A 208 -14.04 25.39 -22.97
CA GLY A 208 -13.83 25.35 -21.53
C GLY A 208 -12.53 26.03 -21.12
N ARG A 209 -12.47 26.52 -19.88
CA ARG A 209 -11.32 27.18 -19.27
C ARG A 209 -10.67 26.31 -18.21
N VAL A 210 -9.43 26.62 -17.87
CA VAL A 210 -8.66 25.93 -16.84
C VAL A 210 -8.42 26.89 -15.67
N ALA A 211 -8.85 26.51 -14.46
CA ALA A 211 -8.44 27.18 -13.24
C ALA A 211 -7.38 26.34 -12.54
N VAL A 212 -6.18 26.88 -12.40
CA VAL A 212 -5.10 26.29 -11.63
C VAL A 212 -5.11 26.95 -10.24
N ILE A 213 -5.42 26.19 -9.22
CA ILE A 213 -5.38 26.63 -7.81
C ILE A 213 -4.14 26.03 -7.18
N ALA A 214 -3.21 26.87 -6.79
CA ALA A 214 -1.89 26.42 -6.35
C ALA A 214 -1.53 26.95 -4.96
N ASP A 215 -0.84 26.13 -4.18
CA ASP A 215 -0.14 26.60 -2.99
C ASP A 215 0.90 27.67 -3.40
N GLU A 216 0.90 28.80 -2.71
CA GLU A 216 1.82 29.92 -2.99
C GLU A 216 3.30 29.50 -2.96
N ARG A 217 3.65 28.44 -2.20
CA ARG A 217 5.01 27.91 -2.08
C ARG A 217 5.50 27.15 -3.31
N VAL A 218 4.61 26.72 -4.19
CA VAL A 218 4.94 25.91 -5.38
C VAL A 218 4.58 26.59 -6.70
N GLY A 219 4.72 27.93 -6.74
CA GLY A 219 4.35 28.75 -7.89
C GLY A 219 4.99 28.31 -9.20
N ALA A 220 6.24 27.86 -9.19
CA ALA A 220 6.93 27.36 -10.38
C ALA A 220 6.24 26.14 -11.01
N VAL A 221 5.72 25.22 -10.20
CA VAL A 221 4.96 24.05 -10.69
C VAL A 221 3.63 24.50 -11.32
N ALA A 222 2.97 25.48 -10.70
CA ALA A 222 1.72 26.04 -11.23
C ALA A 222 1.93 26.72 -12.59
N GLU A 223 3.06 27.41 -12.79
CA GLU A 223 3.43 28.03 -14.06
C GLU A 223 3.70 26.99 -15.17
N ILE A 224 4.29 25.83 -14.83
CA ILE A 224 4.44 24.69 -15.76
C ILE A 224 3.07 24.19 -16.21
N VAL A 225 2.12 24.01 -15.27
CA VAL A 225 0.75 23.58 -15.58
C VAL A 225 0.03 24.59 -16.47
N GLU A 226 0.10 25.89 -16.13
CA GLU A 226 -0.50 26.96 -16.94
C GLU A 226 0.06 26.97 -18.37
N ALA A 227 1.40 26.90 -18.49
CA ALA A 227 2.08 26.87 -19.78
C ALA A 227 1.69 25.65 -20.63
N ALA A 228 1.54 24.48 -20.00
CA ALA A 228 1.11 23.26 -20.68
C ALA A 228 -0.29 23.42 -21.30
N TYR A 229 -1.25 23.97 -20.56
CA TYR A 229 -2.59 24.24 -21.10
C TYR A 229 -2.60 25.36 -22.13
N ALA A 230 -1.82 26.42 -21.94
CA ALA A 230 -1.69 27.49 -22.92
C ALA A 230 -1.10 27.00 -24.25
N ALA A 231 -0.08 26.14 -24.20
CA ALA A 231 0.51 25.50 -25.37
C ALA A 231 -0.48 24.59 -26.11
N ALA A 232 -1.40 23.96 -25.38
CA ALA A 232 -2.48 23.17 -25.94
C ALA A 232 -3.67 23.99 -26.45
N GLY A 233 -3.59 25.35 -26.40
CA GLY A 233 -4.61 26.27 -26.91
C GLY A 233 -5.77 26.54 -25.95
N PHE A 234 -5.64 26.22 -24.65
CA PHE A 234 -6.66 26.50 -23.64
C PHE A 234 -6.33 27.77 -22.84
N ALA A 235 -7.36 28.56 -22.51
CA ALA A 235 -7.21 29.66 -21.57
C ALA A 235 -7.10 29.12 -20.15
N ALA A 236 -5.94 29.26 -19.55
CA ALA A 236 -5.66 28.91 -18.18
C ALA A 236 -5.41 30.17 -17.33
N SER A 237 -5.71 30.09 -16.04
CA SER A 237 -5.41 31.12 -15.05
C SER A 237 -4.95 30.50 -13.75
N VAL A 238 -3.93 31.10 -13.11
CA VAL A 238 -3.39 30.64 -11.82
C VAL A 238 -3.90 31.52 -10.70
N THR A 239 -4.48 30.89 -9.68
CA THR A 239 -4.78 31.53 -8.38
C THR A 239 -3.87 30.89 -7.33
N ARG A 240 -3.04 31.70 -6.67
CA ARG A 240 -2.17 31.27 -5.57
C ARG A 240 -2.90 31.46 -4.26
N VAL A 241 -2.89 30.41 -3.44
CA VAL A 241 -3.53 30.41 -2.12
C VAL A 241 -2.55 29.92 -1.06
N ARG A 242 -2.72 30.36 0.16
CA ARG A 242 -1.98 29.79 1.29
C ARG A 242 -2.60 28.45 1.68
N ALA A 243 -1.86 27.37 1.47
CA ALA A 243 -2.33 26.00 1.72
C ALA A 243 -2.04 25.59 3.18
N ASP A 244 -2.67 26.25 4.12
CA ASP A 244 -2.72 25.86 5.53
C ASP A 244 -4.08 25.24 5.88
N GLU A 245 -4.24 24.79 7.12
CA GLU A 245 -5.48 24.16 7.58
C GLU A 245 -6.70 25.10 7.53
N ALA A 246 -6.49 26.43 7.51
CA ALA A 246 -7.57 27.42 7.39
C ALA A 246 -8.22 27.36 5.99
N LEU A 247 -7.49 26.93 4.95
CA LEU A 247 -8.07 26.71 3.62
C LEU A 247 -9.17 25.63 3.64
N LYS A 248 -9.06 24.64 4.54
CA LYS A 248 -10.07 23.59 4.72
C LYS A 248 -11.21 24.04 5.62
N SER A 249 -11.77 25.21 5.37
CA SER A 249 -12.90 25.79 6.11
C SER A 249 -14.00 26.24 5.16
N MET A 250 -15.16 26.63 5.70
CA MET A 250 -16.24 27.23 4.93
C MET A 250 -15.81 28.54 4.26
N ASP A 251 -15.01 29.36 4.94
CA ASP A 251 -14.49 30.62 4.39
C ASP A 251 -13.47 30.36 3.27
N GLY A 252 -12.56 29.37 3.46
CA GLY A 252 -11.64 28.91 2.43
C GLY A 252 -12.38 28.37 1.21
N LEU A 253 -13.45 27.61 1.41
CA LEU A 253 -14.29 27.12 0.32
C LEU A 253 -14.97 28.25 -0.45
N ALA A 254 -15.50 29.26 0.27
CA ALA A 254 -16.08 30.45 -0.37
C ALA A 254 -15.07 31.24 -1.19
N MET A 255 -13.84 31.38 -0.69
CA MET A 255 -12.72 31.99 -1.45
C MET A 255 -12.40 31.19 -2.71
N LEU A 256 -12.33 29.86 -2.63
CA LEU A 256 -12.10 28.98 -3.78
C LEU A 256 -13.19 29.13 -4.83
N TYR A 257 -14.48 29.22 -4.44
CA TYR A 257 -15.56 29.50 -5.40
C TYR A 257 -15.39 30.86 -6.06
N GLY A 258 -14.98 31.90 -5.35
CA GLY A 258 -14.65 33.21 -5.90
C GLY A 258 -13.60 33.10 -7.01
N ALA A 259 -12.49 32.39 -6.73
CA ALA A 259 -11.44 32.14 -7.70
C ALA A 259 -11.94 31.41 -8.96
N LEU A 260 -12.80 30.39 -8.81
CA LEU A 260 -13.38 29.68 -9.95
C LEU A 260 -14.33 30.57 -10.80
N VAL A 261 -15.06 31.49 -10.17
CA VAL A 261 -15.89 32.49 -10.87
C VAL A 261 -15.02 33.48 -11.63
N GLU A 262 -13.97 34.02 -11.03
CA GLU A 262 -13.01 34.92 -11.67
C GLU A 262 -12.31 34.27 -12.86
N ALA A 263 -11.90 33.00 -12.72
CA ALA A 263 -11.35 32.19 -13.80
C ALA A 263 -12.38 31.87 -14.91
N ARG A 264 -13.67 32.20 -14.70
CA ARG A 264 -14.78 31.92 -15.61
C ARG A 264 -14.89 30.43 -15.97
N VAL A 265 -14.63 29.56 -15.00
CA VAL A 265 -14.78 28.11 -15.18
C VAL A 265 -16.26 27.75 -15.25
N ASP A 266 -16.61 26.94 -16.22
CA ASP A 266 -17.94 26.34 -16.36
C ASP A 266 -17.82 24.79 -16.40
N ARG A 267 -18.93 24.08 -16.63
CA ARG A 267 -18.95 22.62 -16.71
C ARG A 267 -18.14 22.01 -17.85
N ARG A 268 -17.62 22.82 -18.76
CA ARG A 268 -16.71 22.40 -19.84
C ARG A 268 -15.24 22.53 -19.45
N GLY A 269 -14.98 23.29 -18.38
CA GLY A 269 -13.65 23.57 -17.87
C GLY A 269 -13.07 22.44 -17.01
N ILE A 270 -11.87 22.70 -16.48
CA ILE A 270 -11.15 21.83 -15.56
C ILE A 270 -10.60 22.68 -14.42
N VAL A 271 -10.63 22.14 -13.21
CA VAL A 271 -9.91 22.69 -12.05
C VAL A 271 -8.68 21.82 -11.80
N VAL A 272 -7.51 22.46 -11.71
CA VAL A 272 -6.25 21.76 -11.39
C VAL A 272 -5.76 22.24 -10.03
N GLY A 273 -5.64 21.30 -9.08
CA GLY A 273 -5.08 21.57 -7.76
C GLY A 273 -3.58 21.25 -7.74
N VAL A 274 -2.72 22.24 -7.45
CA VAL A 274 -1.26 22.07 -7.36
C VAL A 274 -0.82 22.31 -5.93
N GLY A 275 -0.47 21.25 -5.20
CA GLY A 275 -0.12 21.38 -3.78
C GLY A 275 -0.14 20.07 -3.01
N GLY A 276 -0.01 20.17 -1.70
CA GLY A 276 -0.13 19.04 -0.78
C GLY A 276 -1.58 18.58 -0.57
N GLY A 277 -1.79 17.70 0.41
CA GLY A 277 -3.10 17.14 0.75
C GLY A 277 -4.18 18.19 1.05
N THR A 278 -3.83 19.31 1.68
CA THR A 278 -4.75 20.43 1.95
C THR A 278 -5.34 21.00 0.66
N ILE A 279 -4.51 21.20 -0.38
CA ILE A 279 -4.98 21.62 -1.71
C ILE A 279 -5.86 20.54 -2.32
N GLY A 280 -5.41 19.27 -2.31
CA GLY A 280 -6.16 18.16 -2.86
C GLY A 280 -7.57 18.07 -2.29
N ASP A 281 -7.70 18.15 -0.97
CA ASP A 281 -8.98 18.08 -0.26
C ASP A 281 -9.87 19.28 -0.55
N ALA A 282 -9.38 20.51 -0.34
CA ALA A 282 -10.19 21.72 -0.44
C ALA A 282 -10.58 22.03 -1.89
N VAL A 283 -9.62 21.96 -2.83
CA VAL A 283 -9.86 22.27 -4.25
C VAL A 283 -10.67 21.16 -4.91
N GLY A 284 -10.39 19.88 -4.57
CA GLY A 284 -11.18 18.75 -5.04
C GLY A 284 -12.65 18.85 -4.59
N PHE A 285 -12.90 19.23 -3.34
CA PHE A 285 -14.26 19.45 -2.83
C PHE A 285 -14.93 20.68 -3.49
N ALA A 286 -14.18 21.78 -3.66
CA ALA A 286 -14.69 22.94 -4.40
C ALA A 286 -15.10 22.57 -5.83
N ALA A 287 -14.27 21.84 -6.57
CA ALA A 287 -14.56 21.38 -7.93
C ALA A 287 -15.78 20.46 -7.98
N ALA A 288 -15.91 19.55 -6.99
CA ALA A 288 -17.01 18.60 -6.90
C ALA A 288 -18.39 19.28 -6.69
N THR A 289 -18.39 20.43 -6.03
CA THR A 289 -19.62 21.15 -5.65
C THR A 289 -19.91 22.36 -6.52
N PHE A 290 -18.87 23.01 -7.08
CA PHE A 290 -19.02 24.14 -7.98
C PHE A 290 -19.82 23.74 -9.23
N GLN A 291 -20.87 24.51 -9.56
CA GLN A 291 -21.79 24.22 -10.68
C GLN A 291 -22.31 22.76 -10.75
N ARG A 292 -22.42 22.07 -9.61
CA ARG A 292 -22.82 20.66 -9.45
C ARG A 292 -21.78 19.67 -10.01
N GLY A 293 -20.51 20.07 -10.04
CA GLY A 293 -19.37 19.27 -10.44
C GLY A 293 -18.69 19.77 -11.70
N VAL A 294 -17.39 20.08 -11.55
CA VAL A 294 -16.44 20.39 -12.62
C VAL A 294 -15.32 19.35 -12.53
N PRO A 295 -14.79 18.85 -13.65
CA PRO A 295 -13.67 17.92 -13.63
C PRO A 295 -12.48 18.51 -12.84
N TYR A 296 -11.84 17.65 -12.03
CA TYR A 296 -10.69 17.99 -11.21
C TYR A 296 -9.47 17.17 -11.62
N ALA A 297 -8.29 17.77 -11.67
CA ALA A 297 -7.02 17.07 -11.80
C ALA A 297 -6.08 17.49 -10.66
N GLY A 298 -5.27 16.54 -10.16
CA GLY A 298 -4.34 16.77 -9.05
C GLY A 298 -2.88 16.77 -9.50
N VAL A 299 -2.10 17.74 -9.01
CA VAL A 299 -0.64 17.77 -9.10
C VAL A 299 -0.10 17.83 -7.67
N PRO A 300 0.11 16.66 -7.03
CA PRO A 300 0.63 16.63 -5.67
C PRO A 300 2.08 17.11 -5.61
N THR A 301 2.37 17.99 -4.66
CA THR A 301 3.69 18.58 -4.45
C THR A 301 4.31 18.19 -3.11
N THR A 302 3.67 17.27 -2.38
CA THR A 302 4.24 16.61 -1.20
C THR A 302 4.27 15.11 -1.41
N LEU A 303 5.26 14.44 -0.84
CA LEU A 303 5.40 12.99 -0.95
C LEU A 303 4.18 12.27 -0.36
N LEU A 304 3.68 12.76 0.79
CA LEU A 304 2.44 12.26 1.40
C LEU A 304 1.25 12.37 0.44
N ALA A 305 1.07 13.52 -0.22
CA ALA A 305 -0.04 13.66 -1.16
C ALA A 305 0.11 12.76 -2.38
N ALA A 306 1.34 12.58 -2.89
CA ALA A 306 1.64 11.74 -4.04
C ALA A 306 1.28 10.27 -3.80
N VAL A 307 1.56 9.74 -2.60
CA VAL A 307 1.31 8.32 -2.31
C VAL A 307 -0.03 8.05 -1.63
N ASP A 308 -0.67 9.08 -1.07
CA ASP A 308 -1.90 8.90 -0.30
C ASP A 308 -3.02 9.88 -0.68
N ALA A 309 -2.97 11.14 -0.31
CA ALA A 309 -4.11 12.05 -0.35
C ALA A 309 -4.67 12.30 -1.76
N ALA A 310 -3.84 12.32 -2.82
CA ALA A 310 -4.29 12.56 -4.19
C ALA A 310 -5.05 11.38 -4.82
N ILE A 311 -5.13 10.22 -4.15
CA ILE A 311 -5.66 8.98 -4.72
C ILE A 311 -6.88 8.51 -3.93
N GLY A 312 -7.94 8.11 -4.66
CA GLY A 312 -9.14 7.54 -4.06
C GLY A 312 -10.26 8.54 -3.77
N GLY A 313 -10.10 9.80 -4.22
CA GLY A 313 -11.18 10.76 -4.37
C GLY A 313 -11.81 11.30 -3.08
N LYS A 314 -11.27 11.01 -1.90
CA LYS A 314 -11.73 11.62 -0.65
C LYS A 314 -11.35 13.10 -0.64
N THR A 315 -12.34 13.99 -0.61
CA THR A 315 -12.16 15.44 -0.55
C THR A 315 -13.04 16.01 0.54
N ALA A 316 -12.51 16.92 1.35
CA ALA A 316 -13.25 17.41 2.50
C ALA A 316 -12.72 18.75 3.03
N ILE A 317 -13.58 19.40 3.83
CA ILE A 317 -13.24 20.55 4.68
C ILE A 317 -13.55 20.22 6.14
N ASN A 318 -12.99 21.04 7.02
CA ASN A 318 -13.15 20.93 8.46
C ASN A 318 -14.36 21.73 8.95
N LEU A 319 -14.88 21.33 10.10
CA LEU A 319 -15.79 22.12 10.91
C LEU A 319 -15.14 22.38 12.29
N PRO A 320 -15.64 23.34 13.05
CA PRO A 320 -15.17 23.54 14.44
C PRO A 320 -15.29 22.28 15.29
N SER A 321 -16.21 21.38 14.95
CA SER A 321 -16.44 20.11 15.65
C SER A 321 -15.46 18.97 15.26
N GLY A 322 -14.69 19.13 14.19
CA GLY A 322 -13.72 18.10 13.76
C GLY A 322 -13.19 18.27 12.34
N LYS A 323 -12.08 17.58 12.07
CA LYS A 323 -11.44 17.55 10.75
C LYS A 323 -12.24 16.68 9.77
N ASN A 324 -12.25 17.09 8.49
CA ASN A 324 -12.81 16.34 7.36
C ASN A 324 -14.30 15.94 7.52
N MET A 325 -15.08 16.77 8.23
CA MET A 325 -16.48 16.46 8.57
C MET A 325 -17.44 16.70 7.40
N VAL A 326 -17.10 17.55 6.46
CA VAL A 326 -17.93 17.86 5.28
C VAL A 326 -17.13 17.56 4.03
N GLY A 327 -17.61 16.65 3.19
CA GLY A 327 -16.86 16.25 2.01
C GLY A 327 -17.63 15.31 1.10
N THR A 328 -16.94 14.83 0.09
CA THR A 328 -17.48 13.87 -0.89
C THR A 328 -16.38 12.94 -1.38
N VAL A 329 -16.78 11.79 -1.92
CA VAL A 329 -15.88 10.93 -2.69
C VAL A 329 -16.04 11.31 -4.17
N THR A 330 -15.05 12.04 -4.70
CA THR A 330 -15.03 12.48 -6.10
C THR A 330 -13.68 12.12 -6.71
N GLN A 331 -13.69 11.17 -7.64
CA GLN A 331 -12.46 10.75 -8.30
C GLN A 331 -11.90 11.88 -9.17
N PRO A 332 -10.59 12.15 -9.13
CA PRO A 332 -9.96 13.07 -10.06
C PRO A 332 -10.08 12.54 -11.50
N ALA A 333 -10.08 13.42 -12.47
CA ALA A 333 -10.00 13.04 -13.87
C ALA A 333 -8.57 12.58 -14.24
N HIS A 334 -7.56 13.06 -13.49
CA HIS A 334 -6.15 12.74 -13.68
C HIS A 334 -5.33 13.15 -12.46
N VAL A 335 -4.23 12.43 -12.20
CA VAL A 335 -3.20 12.83 -11.23
C VAL A 335 -1.83 12.78 -11.91
N ALA A 336 -1.07 13.87 -11.82
CA ALA A 336 0.29 13.96 -12.38
C ALA A 336 1.31 14.12 -11.25
N ILE A 337 2.20 13.16 -11.09
CA ILE A 337 3.27 13.13 -10.08
C ILE A 337 4.62 13.24 -10.77
N ALA A 338 5.35 14.31 -10.50
CA ALA A 338 6.66 14.54 -11.09
C ALA A 338 7.71 14.89 -10.03
N PRO A 339 8.97 14.46 -10.20
CA PRO A 339 10.04 14.74 -9.24
C PRO A 339 10.21 16.23 -8.97
N GLU A 340 10.14 17.05 -10.00
CA GLU A 340 10.29 18.51 -9.87
C GLU A 340 9.21 19.15 -8.99
N ALA A 341 8.04 18.53 -8.88
CA ALA A 341 6.99 18.98 -7.98
C ALA A 341 7.27 18.65 -6.50
N LEU A 342 8.19 17.73 -6.23
CA LEU A 342 8.57 17.25 -4.90
C LEU A 342 9.90 17.83 -4.39
N HIS A 343 10.69 18.50 -5.23
CA HIS A 343 12.04 18.99 -4.88
C HIS A 343 12.07 20.05 -3.77
N GLY A 344 11.00 20.80 -3.58
CA GLY A 344 10.93 21.89 -2.59
C GLY A 344 10.60 21.47 -1.16
N LEU A 345 10.50 20.17 -0.89
CA LEU A 345 10.15 19.64 0.42
C LEU A 345 11.29 19.78 1.42
N ASP A 346 10.97 20.24 2.62
CA ASP A 346 11.90 20.17 3.72
C ASP A 346 12.05 18.73 4.26
N GLU A 347 13.07 18.49 5.09
CA GLU A 347 13.42 17.15 5.60
C GLU A 347 12.26 16.50 6.38
N ARG A 348 11.48 17.29 7.11
CA ARG A 348 10.34 16.76 7.87
C ARG A 348 9.16 16.40 6.97
N ASP A 349 8.94 17.14 5.86
CA ASP A 349 7.91 16.79 4.87
C ASP A 349 8.29 15.53 4.09
N LYS A 350 9.57 15.36 3.77
CA LYS A 350 10.07 14.13 3.18
C LYS A 350 9.92 12.95 4.13
N LEU A 351 10.31 13.10 5.41
CA LEU A 351 10.13 12.06 6.44
C LEU A 351 8.66 11.72 6.65
N SER A 352 7.78 12.72 6.69
CA SER A 352 6.34 12.51 6.83
C SER A 352 5.77 11.69 5.65
N GLY A 353 6.16 12.00 4.43
CA GLY A 353 5.79 11.20 3.26
C GLY A 353 6.37 9.79 3.29
N TYR A 354 7.63 9.65 3.72
CA TYR A 354 8.29 8.36 3.87
C TYR A 354 7.56 7.47 4.89
N GLY A 355 7.08 8.03 6.00
CA GLY A 355 6.24 7.33 6.98
C GLY A 355 4.99 6.71 6.36
N GLU A 356 4.31 7.44 5.48
CA GLU A 356 3.16 6.92 4.75
C GLU A 356 3.55 5.81 3.75
N MET A 357 4.71 5.91 3.12
CA MET A 357 5.21 4.85 2.25
C MET A 357 5.55 3.59 3.04
N LEU A 358 6.19 3.72 4.22
CA LEU A 358 6.47 2.60 5.13
C LEU A 358 5.22 1.86 5.56
N LYS A 359 4.12 2.56 5.78
CA LYS A 359 2.81 1.97 6.07
C LYS A 359 2.39 0.95 5.00
N TYR A 360 2.54 1.29 3.72
CA TYR A 360 2.22 0.35 2.63
C TYR A 360 3.14 -0.87 2.65
N GLY A 361 4.43 -0.66 2.88
CA GLY A 361 5.40 -1.73 2.97
C GLY A 361 5.10 -2.70 4.11
N LEU A 362 4.92 -2.16 5.32
CA LEU A 362 4.66 -2.96 6.51
C LEU A 362 3.31 -3.69 6.45
N ALA A 363 2.26 -3.02 5.98
CA ALA A 363 0.91 -3.56 6.03
C ALA A 363 0.52 -4.42 4.80
N LEU A 364 1.09 -4.16 3.61
CA LEU A 364 0.58 -4.71 2.36
C LEU A 364 1.65 -5.36 1.46
N ASP A 365 2.94 -4.99 1.59
CA ASP A 365 3.96 -5.44 0.65
C ASP A 365 5.35 -5.52 1.29
N ALA A 366 5.76 -6.71 1.73
CA ALA A 366 7.04 -6.95 2.38
C ALA A 366 8.25 -6.60 1.49
N GLN A 367 8.14 -6.76 0.16
CA GLN A 367 9.23 -6.42 -0.76
C GLN A 367 9.40 -4.91 -0.85
N LEU A 368 8.30 -4.15 -0.90
CA LEU A 368 8.33 -2.70 -0.84
C LEU A 368 9.03 -2.23 0.45
N TYR A 369 8.69 -2.82 1.60
CA TYR A 369 9.32 -2.52 2.88
C TYR A 369 10.84 -2.74 2.85
N ARG A 370 11.29 -3.89 2.33
CA ARG A 370 12.73 -4.18 2.18
C ARG A 370 13.43 -3.18 1.27
N THR A 371 12.86 -2.92 0.10
CA THR A 371 13.42 -1.95 -0.86
C THR A 371 13.55 -0.56 -0.23
N MET A 372 12.55 -0.13 0.53
CA MET A 372 12.58 1.17 1.21
C MET A 372 13.66 1.23 2.28
N ARG A 373 13.79 0.19 3.11
CA ARG A 373 14.80 0.10 4.16
C ARG A 373 16.23 0.10 3.60
N GLU A 374 16.48 -0.65 2.53
CA GLU A 374 17.78 -0.71 1.86
C GLU A 374 18.19 0.62 1.21
N ASN A 375 17.21 1.40 0.76
CA ASN A 375 17.42 2.65 0.02
C ASN A 375 16.94 3.90 0.79
N GLU A 376 16.69 3.79 2.10
CA GLU A 376 16.10 4.83 2.94
C GLU A 376 16.68 6.22 2.71
N ARG A 377 18.02 6.35 2.83
CA ARG A 377 18.70 7.64 2.67
C ARG A 377 18.50 8.25 1.29
N ALA A 378 18.58 7.44 0.24
CA ALA A 378 18.40 7.90 -1.13
C ALA A 378 16.96 8.39 -1.35
N ILE A 379 15.98 7.63 -0.88
CA ILE A 379 14.54 7.95 -1.02
C ILE A 379 14.19 9.24 -0.27
N ILE A 380 14.68 9.41 0.96
CA ILE A 380 14.40 10.62 1.75
C ILE A 380 15.15 11.83 1.20
N SER A 381 16.40 11.68 0.73
CA SER A 381 17.19 12.81 0.26
C SER A 381 16.66 13.39 -1.06
N ASP A 382 16.27 12.52 -2.00
CA ASP A 382 15.83 12.94 -3.34
C ASP A 382 14.59 12.15 -3.80
N PRO A 383 13.44 12.82 -3.95
CA PRO A 383 12.22 12.20 -4.47
C PRO A 383 12.35 11.55 -5.86
N ALA A 384 13.33 11.96 -6.67
CA ALA A 384 13.60 11.31 -7.95
C ALA A 384 14.04 9.85 -7.80
N HIS A 385 14.70 9.49 -6.67
CA HIS A 385 15.04 8.12 -6.33
C HIS A 385 13.83 7.30 -5.80
N ALA A 386 12.72 7.98 -5.51
CA ALA A 386 11.52 7.37 -4.94
C ALA A 386 10.46 6.99 -5.98
N LEU A 387 10.63 7.31 -7.27
CA LEU A 387 9.57 7.14 -8.28
C LEU A 387 9.01 5.72 -8.36
N ASP A 388 9.86 4.70 -8.28
CA ASP A 388 9.43 3.30 -8.30
C ASP A 388 8.67 2.93 -7.03
N VAL A 389 9.11 3.43 -5.88
CA VAL A 389 8.45 3.24 -4.59
C VAL A 389 7.12 3.98 -4.54
N ILE A 390 7.08 5.24 -5.05
CA ILE A 390 5.85 6.01 -5.21
C ILE A 390 4.86 5.25 -6.10
N ALA A 391 5.30 4.77 -7.27
CA ALA A 391 4.46 4.02 -8.18
C ALA A 391 3.88 2.76 -7.50
N ARG A 392 4.68 2.03 -6.74
CA ARG A 392 4.21 0.85 -6.01
C ARG A 392 3.21 1.18 -4.91
N CYS A 393 3.42 2.25 -4.14
CA CYS A 393 2.45 2.74 -3.16
C CYS A 393 1.12 3.11 -3.82
N VAL A 394 1.18 3.81 -4.96
CA VAL A 394 0.00 4.19 -5.77
C VAL A 394 -0.75 2.96 -6.26
N GLU A 395 -0.05 1.92 -6.77
CA GLU A 395 -0.65 0.65 -7.20
C GLU A 395 -1.41 -0.02 -6.05
N LEU A 396 -0.77 -0.18 -4.89
CA LEU A 396 -1.37 -0.79 -3.72
C LEU A 396 -2.63 -0.04 -3.26
N LYS A 397 -2.57 1.29 -3.24
CA LYS A 397 -3.73 2.10 -2.92
C LYS A 397 -4.83 1.98 -3.97
N ALA A 398 -4.47 2.03 -5.25
CA ALA A 398 -5.41 1.90 -6.37
C ALA A 398 -6.16 0.55 -6.33
N GLU A 399 -5.48 -0.54 -5.98
CA GLU A 399 -6.09 -1.87 -5.81
C GLU A 399 -7.15 -1.88 -4.70
N ILE A 400 -6.85 -1.26 -3.55
CA ILE A 400 -7.79 -1.16 -2.42
C ILE A 400 -8.97 -0.24 -2.76
N VAL A 401 -8.70 0.92 -3.37
CA VAL A 401 -9.73 1.87 -3.81
C VAL A 401 -10.66 1.25 -4.84
N ALA A 402 -10.12 0.48 -5.80
CA ALA A 402 -10.93 -0.20 -6.81
C ALA A 402 -11.93 -1.22 -6.21
N ARG A 403 -11.62 -1.78 -5.03
CA ARG A 403 -12.46 -2.76 -4.34
C ARG A 403 -13.41 -2.13 -3.32
N ASP A 404 -13.13 -0.92 -2.86
CA ASP A 404 -13.90 -0.21 -1.84
C ASP A 404 -13.89 1.31 -2.12
N GLU A 405 -14.44 1.72 -3.27
CA GLU A 405 -14.39 3.10 -3.73
C GLU A 405 -14.97 4.10 -2.73
N GLU A 406 -16.12 3.76 -2.13
CA GLU A 406 -16.86 4.64 -1.23
C GLU A 406 -16.53 4.42 0.26
N ASP A 407 -15.53 3.58 0.58
CA ASP A 407 -15.14 3.24 1.96
C ASP A 407 -16.31 2.67 2.79
N ARG A 408 -17.08 1.76 2.18
CA ARG A 408 -18.27 1.15 2.81
C ARG A 408 -18.02 -0.23 3.36
N THR A 409 -17.09 -0.99 2.78
CA THR A 409 -16.80 -2.38 3.18
C THR A 409 -15.79 -2.46 4.32
N GLY A 410 -15.13 -1.35 4.64
CA GLY A 410 -14.06 -1.30 5.64
C GLY A 410 -12.69 -1.78 5.13
N LEU A 411 -12.58 -2.19 3.85
CA LEU A 411 -11.30 -2.64 3.29
C LEU A 411 -10.24 -1.53 3.31
N ARG A 412 -10.66 -0.26 3.09
CA ARG A 412 -9.76 0.89 3.16
C ARG A 412 -9.20 1.14 4.56
N ALA A 413 -9.77 0.55 5.60
CA ALA A 413 -9.22 0.64 6.95
C ALA A 413 -7.84 -0.03 7.06
N LEU A 414 -7.49 -1.00 6.19
CA LEU A 414 -6.14 -1.58 6.12
C LEU A 414 -5.06 -0.54 5.79
N LEU A 415 -5.43 0.59 5.16
CA LEU A 415 -4.55 1.72 4.90
C LEU A 415 -4.23 2.56 6.16
N ASN A 416 -4.77 2.18 7.32
CA ASN A 416 -4.60 2.91 8.57
C ASN A 416 -3.68 2.19 9.58
N PHE A 417 -2.76 1.35 9.12
CA PHE A 417 -1.74 0.77 10.01
C PHE A 417 -0.96 1.87 10.72
N GLY A 418 -0.91 1.84 12.05
CA GLY A 418 -0.31 2.88 12.88
C GLY A 418 -1.17 4.14 13.12
N HIS A 419 -2.21 4.39 12.31
CA HIS A 419 -2.97 5.64 12.37
C HIS A 419 -3.78 5.82 13.65
N THR A 420 -4.34 4.76 14.23
CA THR A 420 -5.16 4.87 15.45
C THR A 420 -4.38 5.51 16.60
N VAL A 421 -3.15 5.04 16.83
CA VAL A 421 -2.25 5.62 17.84
C VAL A 421 -1.60 6.92 17.33
N GLY A 422 -1.22 6.98 16.05
CA GLY A 422 -0.63 8.19 15.44
C GLY A 422 -1.55 9.41 15.55
N HIS A 423 -2.82 9.31 15.19
CA HIS A 423 -3.82 10.36 15.34
C HIS A 423 -4.05 10.76 16.82
N ALA A 424 -4.02 9.77 17.73
CA ALA A 424 -4.12 10.05 19.16
C ALA A 424 -2.93 10.89 19.65
N ILE A 425 -1.71 10.57 19.20
CA ILE A 425 -0.48 11.33 19.49
C ILE A 425 -0.57 12.76 18.92
N GLU A 426 -0.99 12.93 17.65
CA GLU A 426 -1.21 14.26 17.07
C GLU A 426 -2.22 15.09 17.88
N ARG A 427 -3.29 14.46 18.31
CA ARG A 427 -4.36 15.13 19.07
C ARG A 427 -3.91 15.56 20.46
N VAL A 428 -3.23 14.69 21.19
CA VAL A 428 -2.76 14.95 22.57
C VAL A 428 -1.57 15.89 22.57
N GLY A 429 -0.64 15.74 21.60
CA GLY A 429 0.54 16.59 21.48
C GLY A 429 0.26 17.98 20.91
N GLY A 430 -0.96 18.22 20.43
CA GLY A 430 -1.33 19.42 19.68
C GLY A 430 -0.90 19.33 18.22
N TYR A 431 -1.85 19.59 17.34
CA TYR A 431 -1.61 19.54 15.87
C TYR A 431 -0.45 20.46 15.47
N GLY A 432 0.50 19.91 14.69
CA GLY A 432 1.67 20.63 14.19
C GLY A 432 2.96 20.40 15.00
N THR A 433 2.90 19.86 16.20
CA THR A 433 4.10 19.44 16.98
C THR A 433 4.85 18.34 16.25
N LEU A 434 4.16 17.27 15.89
CA LEU A 434 4.60 16.27 14.92
C LEU A 434 3.85 16.48 13.61
N ARG A 435 4.51 16.24 12.49
CA ARG A 435 3.84 16.10 11.20
C ARG A 435 3.12 14.76 11.13
N HIS A 436 2.10 14.67 10.31
CA HIS A 436 1.24 13.49 10.24
C HIS A 436 2.02 12.17 10.11
N GLY A 437 2.87 12.04 9.10
CA GLY A 437 3.64 10.81 8.92
C GLY A 437 4.67 10.55 10.01
N GLU A 438 5.18 11.58 10.71
CA GLU A 438 6.02 11.41 11.89
C GLU A 438 5.22 10.75 13.03
N ALA A 439 4.00 11.21 13.27
CA ALA A 439 3.10 10.60 14.25
C ALA A 439 2.69 9.18 13.84
N VAL A 440 2.48 8.94 12.55
CA VAL A 440 2.18 7.61 11.99
C VAL A 440 3.37 6.66 12.17
N ILE A 441 4.62 7.11 12.03
CA ILE A 441 5.82 6.29 12.32
C ILE A 441 5.80 5.82 13.78
N VAL A 442 5.55 6.71 14.74
CA VAL A 442 5.42 6.34 16.16
C VAL A 442 4.23 5.41 16.37
N GLY A 443 3.11 5.70 15.73
CA GLY A 443 1.92 4.85 15.78
C GLY A 443 2.14 3.45 15.19
N MET A 444 2.95 3.31 14.13
CA MET A 444 3.32 2.01 13.57
C MET A 444 4.17 1.19 14.54
N ARG A 445 5.07 1.82 15.32
CA ARG A 445 5.81 1.13 16.39
C ARG A 445 4.86 0.54 17.43
N ALA A 446 3.88 1.31 17.89
CA ALA A 446 2.85 0.79 18.79
C ALA A 446 2.00 -0.31 18.14
N ALA A 447 1.66 -0.17 16.85
CA ALA A 447 0.90 -1.18 16.12
C ALA A 447 1.70 -2.48 15.90
N LEU A 448 3.03 -2.43 15.77
CA LEU A 448 3.91 -3.60 15.76
C LEU A 448 3.86 -4.32 17.11
N ALA A 449 3.97 -3.60 18.23
CA ALA A 449 3.85 -4.18 19.57
C ALA A 449 2.47 -4.82 19.79
N LEU A 450 1.38 -4.19 19.33
CA LEU A 450 0.02 -4.76 19.35
C LEU A 450 -0.07 -6.01 18.47
N SER A 451 0.58 -6.04 17.31
CA SER A 451 0.57 -7.17 16.38
C SER A 451 1.22 -8.42 16.98
N ALA A 452 2.31 -8.26 17.72
CA ALA A 452 2.95 -9.38 18.42
C ALA A 452 2.08 -9.92 19.57
N ARG A 453 1.29 -9.05 20.24
CA ARG A 453 0.41 -9.43 21.36
C ARG A 453 -0.91 -10.04 20.90
N CYS A 454 -1.52 -9.49 19.87
CA CYS A 454 -2.90 -9.78 19.47
C CYS A 454 -3.04 -10.50 18.13
N ALA A 455 -1.94 -10.70 17.41
CA ALA A 455 -1.91 -11.33 16.11
C ALA A 455 -0.78 -12.37 16.01
N ALA A 456 -0.35 -12.70 14.80
CA ALA A 456 0.63 -13.76 14.56
C ALA A 456 2.01 -13.23 14.11
N LEU A 457 2.29 -11.94 14.34
CA LEU A 457 3.58 -11.36 13.97
C LEU A 457 4.71 -12.00 14.77
N ASP A 458 5.71 -12.50 14.06
CA ASP A 458 6.91 -13.09 14.67
C ASP A 458 7.66 -12.01 15.46
N GLU A 459 8.13 -12.34 16.68
CA GLU A 459 8.76 -11.38 17.57
C GLU A 459 10.04 -10.78 16.98
N ARG A 460 10.82 -11.54 16.21
CA ARG A 460 12.04 -11.03 15.56
C ARG A 460 11.71 -10.11 14.39
N GLU A 461 10.65 -10.43 13.62
CA GLU A 461 10.15 -9.53 12.57
C GLU A 461 9.69 -8.20 13.19
N ARG A 462 9.00 -8.28 14.35
CA ARG A 462 8.58 -7.11 15.12
C ARG A 462 9.77 -6.26 15.58
N GLU A 463 10.73 -6.90 16.27
CA GLU A 463 11.92 -6.21 16.80
C GLU A 463 12.73 -5.54 15.67
N ASP A 464 12.96 -6.26 14.58
CA ASP A 464 13.72 -5.74 13.44
C ASP A 464 13.03 -4.55 12.77
N ALA A 465 11.69 -4.58 12.66
CA ALA A 465 10.91 -3.47 12.14
C ALA A 465 10.86 -2.29 13.14
N ASP A 466 10.73 -2.55 14.44
CA ASP A 466 10.71 -1.49 15.46
C ASP A 466 12.06 -0.77 15.54
N VAL A 467 13.18 -1.50 15.51
CA VAL A 467 14.54 -0.92 15.47
C VAL A 467 14.70 0.00 14.25
N HIS A 468 14.21 -0.41 13.08
CA HIS A 468 14.25 0.44 11.89
C HIS A 468 13.43 1.73 12.09
N LEU A 469 12.17 1.62 12.52
CA LEU A 469 11.31 2.78 12.72
C LEU A 469 11.82 3.70 13.84
N ALA A 470 12.41 3.14 14.91
CA ALA A 470 13.00 3.89 16.01
C ALA A 470 14.27 4.66 15.59
N GLY A 471 14.96 4.20 14.55
CA GLY A 471 16.16 4.85 13.98
C GLY A 471 15.83 6.08 13.12
N LEU A 472 14.59 6.28 12.74
CA LEU A 472 14.18 7.44 11.94
C LEU A 472 14.20 8.73 12.77
N PRO A 473 14.55 9.90 12.17
CA PRO A 473 14.73 11.16 12.89
C PRO A 473 13.39 11.84 13.24
N VAL A 474 12.48 11.10 13.90
CA VAL A 474 11.22 11.64 14.41
C VAL A 474 11.49 12.45 15.67
N PRO A 475 10.95 13.68 15.80
CA PRO A 475 11.09 14.48 17.03
C PRO A 475 10.57 13.73 18.26
N GLU A 476 11.32 13.76 19.38
CA GLU A 476 10.99 12.98 20.57
C GLU A 476 9.90 13.60 21.49
N SER A 477 9.31 14.72 21.10
CA SER A 477 8.28 15.43 21.88
C SER A 477 7.05 14.57 22.25
N TRP A 478 6.84 13.44 21.54
CA TRP A 478 5.78 12.51 21.86
C TRP A 478 6.03 11.68 23.12
N ARG A 479 7.29 11.54 23.56
CA ARG A 479 7.66 10.66 24.70
C ARG A 479 7.15 11.19 26.05
N ASP A 480 6.91 12.50 26.14
CA ASP A 480 6.45 13.16 27.36
C ASP A 480 4.93 13.39 27.38
N LEU A 481 4.20 12.79 26.42
CA LEU A 481 2.74 12.87 26.38
C LEU A 481 2.10 11.93 27.41
N ASP A 482 0.94 12.31 27.92
CA ASP A 482 0.18 11.49 28.86
C ASP A 482 -0.38 10.23 28.16
N ALA A 483 0.06 9.05 28.61
CA ALA A 483 -0.38 7.77 28.10
C ALA A 483 -1.89 7.57 28.18
N GLU A 484 -2.52 7.98 29.29
CA GLU A 484 -3.97 7.83 29.48
C GLU A 484 -4.75 8.74 28.53
N ALA A 485 -4.23 9.96 28.29
CA ALA A 485 -4.82 10.85 27.30
C ALA A 485 -4.72 10.27 25.88
N ILE A 486 -3.59 9.62 25.52
CA ILE A 486 -3.45 8.94 24.22
C ILE A 486 -4.44 7.78 24.12
N VAL A 487 -4.52 6.91 25.15
CA VAL A 487 -5.50 5.80 25.18
C VAL A 487 -6.92 6.32 25.01
N ALA A 488 -7.31 7.33 25.78
CA ALA A 488 -8.62 7.96 25.66
C ALA A 488 -8.87 8.55 24.27
N ALA A 489 -7.84 9.12 23.64
CA ALA A 489 -7.92 9.71 22.30
C ALA A 489 -8.11 8.66 21.20
N THR A 490 -7.62 7.41 21.36
CA THR A 490 -7.86 6.32 20.40
C THR A 490 -9.35 5.97 20.28
N HIS A 491 -10.14 6.19 21.33
CA HIS A 491 -11.60 5.98 21.28
C HIS A 491 -12.35 7.07 20.49
N GLY A 492 -11.74 8.23 20.25
CA GLY A 492 -12.36 9.36 19.54
C GLY A 492 -12.27 9.27 18.01
N ASP A 493 -11.40 8.41 17.47
CA ASP A 493 -11.21 8.21 16.01
C ASP A 493 -12.25 7.22 15.41
N LYS A 494 -13.41 7.10 16.05
CA LYS A 494 -14.39 6.06 15.75
C LYS A 494 -15.32 6.42 14.60
N LYS A 495 -15.24 5.70 13.52
CA LYS A 495 -16.45 5.22 12.84
C LYS A 495 -17.15 4.31 13.87
N ARG A 496 -18.30 4.74 14.40
CA ARG A 496 -19.09 4.01 15.40
C ARG A 496 -19.59 2.70 14.78
N HIS A 497 -18.80 1.64 14.90
CA HIS A 497 -19.30 0.28 14.79
C HIS A 497 -19.73 -0.21 16.17
N ALA A 498 -20.81 -0.98 16.25
CA ALA A 498 -21.37 -1.50 17.50
C ALA A 498 -20.42 -2.43 18.31
N GLY A 499 -19.16 -2.61 17.87
CA GLY A 499 -18.19 -3.57 18.42
C GLY A 499 -16.91 -2.99 19.04
N GLY A 500 -16.72 -1.67 19.11
CA GLY A 500 -15.48 -1.09 19.68
C GLY A 500 -14.54 -0.44 18.69
N THR A 501 -13.29 -0.14 19.11
CA THR A 501 -12.24 0.41 18.24
C THR A 501 -11.57 -0.73 17.49
N GLN A 502 -11.50 -0.62 16.18
CA GLN A 502 -10.86 -1.60 15.30
C GLN A 502 -9.42 -1.15 15.01
N TYR A 503 -8.47 -2.06 15.19
CA TYR A 503 -7.06 -1.82 14.93
C TYR A 503 -6.59 -2.60 13.71
N VAL A 504 -5.66 -2.03 12.95
CA VAL A 504 -4.93 -2.78 11.93
C VAL A 504 -3.73 -3.44 12.61
N VAL A 505 -3.63 -4.75 12.52
CA VAL A 505 -2.52 -5.55 13.05
C VAL A 505 -1.89 -6.36 11.94
N LEU A 506 -0.61 -6.72 12.11
CA LEU A 506 0.12 -7.55 11.16
C LEU A 506 0.12 -9.01 11.61
N ASP A 507 -0.15 -9.91 10.67
CA ASP A 507 0.13 -11.34 10.86
C ASP A 507 1.55 -11.69 10.37
N ALA A 508 2.12 -10.87 9.49
CA ALA A 508 3.52 -10.84 9.04
C ALA A 508 3.82 -9.47 8.42
N ILE A 509 5.07 -9.10 8.26
CA ILE A 509 5.43 -7.93 7.44
C ILE A 509 4.86 -8.10 6.03
N GLY A 510 4.15 -7.07 5.54
CA GLY A 510 3.43 -7.10 4.25
C GLY A 510 2.06 -7.77 4.29
N SER A 511 1.57 -8.18 5.45
CA SER A 511 0.27 -8.83 5.60
C SER A 511 -0.46 -8.32 6.84
N SER A 512 -1.56 -7.61 6.63
CA SER A 512 -2.35 -6.99 7.69
C SER A 512 -3.81 -7.44 7.68
N ARG A 513 -4.46 -7.30 8.82
CA ARG A 513 -5.91 -7.48 8.99
C ARG A 513 -6.47 -6.53 10.01
N LEU A 514 -7.79 -6.42 10.02
CA LEU A 514 -8.52 -5.72 11.09
C LEU A 514 -8.70 -6.64 12.30
N HIS A 515 -8.58 -6.07 13.49
CA HIS A 515 -8.72 -6.77 14.76
C HIS A 515 -9.51 -5.94 15.77
N ASP A 516 -10.54 -6.54 16.36
CA ASP A 516 -11.50 -5.86 17.28
C ASP A 516 -11.17 -6.09 18.77
N GLY A 517 -10.20 -6.96 19.08
CA GLY A 517 -9.94 -7.44 20.44
C GLY A 517 -8.90 -6.66 21.24
N VAL A 518 -8.38 -5.53 20.71
CA VAL A 518 -7.36 -4.73 21.41
C VAL A 518 -8.00 -3.99 22.59
N THR A 519 -7.46 -4.23 23.78
CA THR A 519 -7.90 -3.57 25.02
C THR A 519 -7.08 -2.31 25.30
N ASP A 520 -7.59 -1.44 26.17
CA ASP A 520 -6.84 -0.26 26.64
C ASP A 520 -5.52 -0.65 27.33
N ASP A 521 -5.50 -1.80 28.01
CA ASP A 521 -4.29 -2.33 28.64
C ASP A 521 -3.25 -2.77 27.61
N ASP A 522 -3.67 -3.32 26.49
CA ASP A 522 -2.77 -3.65 25.38
C ASP A 522 -2.17 -2.39 24.78
N VAL A 523 -2.96 -1.33 24.58
CA VAL A 523 -2.48 -0.03 24.09
C VAL A 523 -1.49 0.58 25.07
N ARG A 524 -1.79 0.59 26.39
CA ARG A 524 -0.85 1.06 27.42
C ARG A 524 0.46 0.31 27.42
N ALA A 525 0.38 -1.01 27.29
CA ALA A 525 1.56 -1.86 27.22
C ALA A 525 2.41 -1.55 25.97
N ALA A 526 1.78 -1.40 24.81
CA ALA A 526 2.45 -1.05 23.56
C ALA A 526 3.11 0.34 23.64
N LEU A 527 2.43 1.34 24.21
CA LEU A 527 2.99 2.69 24.40
C LEU A 527 4.23 2.68 25.30
N ARG A 528 4.21 1.91 26.41
CA ARG A 528 5.39 1.75 27.28
C ARG A 528 6.55 1.06 26.56
N GLU A 529 6.25 0.04 25.78
CA GLU A 529 7.25 -0.72 25.04
C GLU A 529 8.01 0.13 24.03
N ILE A 530 7.34 1.05 23.35
CA ILE A 530 7.98 1.97 22.41
C ILE A 530 8.69 3.14 23.09
N GLY A 531 8.59 3.28 24.41
CA GLY A 531 9.32 4.27 25.23
C GLY A 531 8.56 5.56 25.53
N LEU A 532 7.21 5.53 25.59
CA LEU A 532 6.43 6.60 26.18
C LEU A 532 6.69 6.61 27.71
N ARG A 533 6.90 7.78 28.30
CA ARG A 533 7.29 7.96 29.71
C ARG A 533 6.09 8.10 30.64
#